data_0c6c55734901d090f9df6e6f57d2e03c
#
_entry.id   0c6c55734901d090f9df6e6f57d2e03c
#
_cell.length_a   1.000
_cell.length_b   1.000
_cell.length_c   1.000
_cell.angle_alpha   90.00
_cell.angle_beta   90.00
_cell.angle_gamma   90.00
#
_symmetry.space_group_name_H-M   'P 1'
#
loop_
_entity.id
_entity.type
_entity.pdbx_description
1 polymer ?
#
loop_
_entity_poly.entity_id
_entity_poly.type
_entity_poly.pdbx_seq_one_letter_code
_entity_poly.pdbx_strand_id
1 'polypeptide(L)'
;MAESRPARRFARIDRLPPYVFNITAELKMAARRRGEDIIDLSMGNPDGPTPPHIVEKLCTVAQREDTHGYSTSRGIPRLRRAISHWYRDRYDVQIDPESEAIVTIGSKEGLAHLMLATLDHGDTILVPNPSYPIHIYGAVIAGAQVRSVPLVPGIDFFNELERAIRESIPKPRMMILGFPSNPTAQCVELDFFERVVALAKQYDVMVVHDLAYADIVYDGWKAPSIMQVPGAKDIAVEFFTLSKSYNMAGWRIGFMVGNXELVSALARIKSYHDYGTFTPLQVAAIAALEGDQQCVRDIARQYQQRRDVLVKGLREAGWMVENPKASMYVWAKIPEPYAHLGSLEFAKKLLQDAKVSVSPGIGFGDYGDDHVRFALIENRDRLRQAVRGIKAMFRADGLLSPQRKVDSLAE
;
A
#
# COMPACT_ATOMS: atom_id res chain seq x y z
N MET A 1 -23.29 11.15 -44.05
CA MET A 1 -22.98 10.94 -42.64
C MET A 1 -21.96 9.79 -42.60
N ALA A 2 -20.75 10.09 -42.14
CA ALA A 2 -19.74 9.05 -42.02
C ALA A 2 -20.13 8.13 -40.88
N GLU A 3 -20.32 6.85 -41.16
CA GLU A 3 -20.55 5.85 -40.13
C GLU A 3 -19.34 5.84 -39.18
N SER A 4 -19.57 6.13 -37.92
CA SER A 4 -18.49 6.10 -36.94
C SER A 4 -18.01 4.67 -36.77
N ARG A 5 -16.73 4.43 -37.01
CA ARG A 5 -16.12 3.14 -36.85
C ARG A 5 -16.29 2.70 -35.39
N PRO A 6 -16.76 1.48 -35.12
CA PRO A 6 -16.90 1.05 -33.73
C PRO A 6 -15.55 1.03 -33.02
N ALA A 7 -15.55 1.40 -31.75
CA ALA A 7 -14.33 1.45 -30.94
C ALA A 7 -13.72 0.05 -30.84
N ARG A 8 -12.40 -0.03 -30.99
CA ARG A 8 -11.69 -1.29 -30.78
C ARG A 8 -11.81 -1.74 -29.33
N ARG A 9 -11.94 -3.04 -29.16
CA ARG A 9 -11.99 -3.63 -27.83
C ARG A 9 -10.70 -4.39 -27.57
N PHE A 10 -10.21 -4.29 -26.34
CA PHE A 10 -8.99 -4.98 -25.89
C PHE A 10 -9.36 -5.79 -24.66
N ALA A 11 -9.36 -7.13 -24.80
CA ALA A 11 -9.94 -8.01 -23.79
C ALA A 11 -9.29 -7.87 -22.41
N ARG A 12 -7.96 -7.72 -22.37
CA ARG A 12 -7.29 -7.53 -21.10
C ARG A 12 -7.69 -6.22 -20.42
N ILE A 13 -7.86 -5.17 -21.21
CA ILE A 13 -8.29 -3.86 -20.67
C ILE A 13 -9.74 -3.94 -20.18
N ASP A 14 -10.59 -4.66 -20.94
CA ASP A 14 -12.00 -4.79 -20.56
C ASP A 14 -12.19 -5.52 -19.21
N ARG A 15 -11.21 -6.37 -18.84
CA ARG A 15 -11.26 -7.07 -17.56
C ARG A 15 -10.83 -6.20 -16.37
N LEU A 16 -10.28 -5.01 -16.64
CA LEU A 16 -9.92 -4.06 -15.59
C LEU A 16 -11.08 -3.09 -15.43
N PRO A 17 -11.77 -3.07 -14.28
CA PRO A 17 -12.90 -2.17 -14.13
C PRO A 17 -12.47 -0.71 -14.12
N PRO A 18 -13.37 0.21 -14.47
CA PRO A 18 -13.04 1.63 -14.30
C PRO A 18 -12.62 1.89 -12.86
N TYR A 19 -11.52 2.59 -12.72
CA TYR A 19 -10.92 2.79 -11.40
C TYR A 19 -11.79 3.75 -10.60
N VAL A 20 -12.39 3.27 -9.52
CA VAL A 20 -13.34 4.07 -8.73
C VAL A 20 -12.68 5.36 -8.20
N PHE A 21 -11.37 5.31 -7.96
CA PHE A 21 -10.63 6.47 -7.48
C PHE A 21 -10.59 7.59 -8.51
N ASN A 22 -10.76 7.27 -9.80
CA ASN A 22 -10.82 8.31 -10.84
C ASN A 22 -12.07 9.18 -10.71
N ILE A 23 -13.18 8.60 -10.26
CA ILE A 23 -14.42 9.36 -10.07
C ILE A 23 -14.21 10.47 -9.03
N THR A 24 -13.65 10.10 -7.88
CA THR A 24 -13.40 11.09 -6.83
C THR A 24 -12.30 12.07 -7.24
N ALA A 25 -11.29 11.62 -7.98
CA ALA A 25 -10.24 12.51 -8.48
C ALA A 25 -10.80 13.56 -9.45
N GLU A 26 -11.70 13.15 -10.35
CA GLU A 26 -12.33 14.09 -11.29
C GLU A 26 -13.19 15.12 -10.56
N LEU A 27 -13.95 14.69 -9.56
CA LEU A 27 -14.77 15.58 -8.76
C LEU A 27 -13.91 16.56 -7.97
N LYS A 28 -12.80 16.10 -7.42
CA LYS A 28 -11.85 16.94 -6.70
C LYS A 28 -11.28 18.03 -7.64
N MET A 29 -10.86 17.63 -8.82
CA MET A 29 -10.29 18.58 -9.78
C MET A 29 -11.34 19.59 -10.27
N ALA A 30 -12.57 19.14 -10.48
CA ALA A 30 -13.65 20.04 -10.88
C ALA A 30 -13.91 21.08 -9.77
N ALA A 31 -13.92 20.64 -8.50
CA ALA A 31 -14.12 21.55 -7.36
C ALA A 31 -12.99 22.57 -7.27
N ARG A 32 -11.74 22.13 -7.47
CA ARG A 32 -10.59 23.03 -7.45
C ARG A 32 -10.65 24.05 -8.58
N ARG A 33 -11.09 23.63 -9.77
CA ARG A 33 -11.25 24.57 -10.89
C ARG A 33 -12.29 25.64 -10.61
N ARG A 34 -13.29 25.37 -9.74
CA ARG A 34 -14.26 26.36 -9.29
C ARG A 34 -13.71 27.26 -8.18
N GLY A 35 -12.45 27.09 -7.79
CA GLY A 35 -11.81 27.88 -6.74
C GLY A 35 -12.02 27.35 -5.32
N GLU A 36 -12.55 26.15 -5.16
CA GLU A 36 -12.75 25.57 -3.84
C GLU A 36 -11.43 25.02 -3.28
N ASP A 37 -11.19 25.25 -1.99
CA ASP A 37 -9.99 24.78 -1.31
C ASP A 37 -10.24 23.36 -0.80
N ILE A 38 -9.83 22.37 -1.59
CA ILE A 38 -10.01 20.97 -1.26
C ILE A 38 -8.75 20.43 -0.58
N ILE A 39 -8.93 19.85 0.59
CA ILE A 39 -7.84 19.16 1.30
C ILE A 39 -7.83 17.72 0.84
N ASP A 40 -6.76 17.32 0.17
CA ASP A 40 -6.67 16.00 -0.46
C ASP A 40 -5.99 15.02 0.49
N LEU A 41 -6.77 14.08 1.02
CA LEU A 41 -6.29 13.00 1.88
C LEU A 41 -6.59 11.64 1.23
N SER A 42 -6.60 11.58 -0.11
CA SER A 42 -7.04 10.38 -0.82
C SER A 42 -5.90 9.44 -1.20
N MET A 43 -4.80 9.96 -1.74
CA MET A 43 -3.74 9.12 -2.30
C MET A 43 -2.56 9.02 -1.34
N GLY A 44 -2.01 7.81 -1.20
CA GLY A 44 -0.85 7.57 -0.33
C GLY A 44 0.47 7.95 -0.97
N ASN A 45 0.59 9.21 -1.35
CA ASN A 45 1.79 9.75 -1.98
C ASN A 45 2.58 10.57 -0.95
N PRO A 46 3.71 10.05 -0.46
CA PRO A 46 4.50 10.79 0.54
C PRO A 46 4.81 12.20 0.05
N ASP A 47 4.56 13.18 0.91
CA ASP A 47 4.72 14.59 0.55
C ASP A 47 6.08 15.16 0.95
N GLY A 48 6.86 14.44 1.74
CA GLY A 48 8.17 14.90 2.19
C GLY A 48 9.27 14.64 1.18
N PRO A 49 10.40 15.35 1.30
CA PRO A 49 11.52 15.12 0.39
C PRO A 49 12.32 13.88 0.78
N THR A 50 12.98 13.29 -0.21
CA THR A 50 13.96 12.23 0.04
C THR A 50 15.10 12.81 0.88
N PRO A 51 15.63 12.06 1.85
CA PRO A 51 16.76 12.54 2.66
C PRO A 51 17.95 13.02 1.82
N PRO A 52 18.58 14.13 2.20
CA PRO A 52 19.64 14.74 1.37
C PRO A 52 20.79 13.83 1.04
N HIS A 53 21.23 12.96 1.95
CA HIS A 53 22.38 12.09 1.67
C HIS A 53 22.09 11.09 0.53
N ILE A 54 20.82 10.71 0.36
CA ILE A 54 20.43 9.82 -0.72
C ILE A 54 20.43 10.59 -2.05
N VAL A 55 19.88 11.81 -2.05
CA VAL A 55 19.88 12.66 -3.25
C VAL A 55 21.31 12.97 -3.70
N GLU A 56 22.19 13.31 -2.75
CA GLU A 56 23.60 13.60 -3.06
C GLU A 56 24.27 12.39 -3.70
N LYS A 57 23.99 11.20 -3.19
CA LYS A 57 24.59 9.98 -3.74
C LYS A 57 24.15 9.78 -5.19
N LEU A 58 22.87 9.98 -5.48
CA LEU A 58 22.38 9.90 -6.85
C LEU A 58 23.12 10.89 -7.75
N CYS A 59 23.22 12.14 -7.34
CA CYS A 59 23.84 13.18 -8.15
C CYS A 59 25.31 12.87 -8.44
N THR A 60 26.04 12.43 -7.41
CA THR A 60 27.47 12.11 -7.54
C THR A 60 27.68 10.93 -8.50
N VAL A 61 26.91 9.86 -8.32
CA VAL A 61 27.08 8.64 -9.10
C VAL A 61 26.61 8.85 -10.54
N ALA A 62 25.54 9.63 -10.75
CA ALA A 62 25.03 9.87 -12.09
C ALA A 62 26.03 10.62 -12.98
N GLN A 63 26.99 11.34 -12.38
CA GLN A 63 28.05 12.02 -13.13
C GLN A 63 29.13 11.05 -13.62
N ARG A 64 29.17 9.85 -13.09
CA ARG A 64 30.18 8.85 -13.51
C ARG A 64 29.70 8.18 -14.81
N GLU A 65 30.52 8.29 -15.83
CA GLU A 65 30.18 7.77 -17.16
C GLU A 65 30.01 6.25 -17.20
N ASP A 66 30.65 5.53 -16.29
CA ASP A 66 30.58 4.08 -16.23
C ASP A 66 29.30 3.54 -15.60
N THR A 67 28.34 4.41 -15.23
CA THR A 67 27.09 4.01 -14.60
C THR A 67 25.88 4.12 -15.53
N HIS A 68 26.07 4.49 -16.81
CA HIS A 68 24.95 4.78 -17.71
C HIS A 68 24.53 3.58 -18.55
N GLY A 69 25.29 2.50 -18.56
CA GLY A 69 24.94 1.30 -19.30
C GLY A 69 23.85 0.49 -18.61
N TYR A 70 23.43 -0.57 -19.26
CA TYR A 70 22.45 -1.49 -18.68
C TYR A 70 22.96 -2.10 -17.38
N SER A 71 22.08 -2.19 -16.40
CA SER A 71 22.33 -2.99 -15.20
C SER A 71 21.89 -4.43 -15.45
N THR A 72 22.22 -5.33 -14.53
CA THR A 72 21.64 -6.68 -14.57
C THR A 72 20.18 -6.62 -14.14
N SER A 73 19.37 -7.54 -14.67
CA SER A 73 17.94 -7.55 -14.34
C SER A 73 17.68 -7.89 -12.87
N ARG A 74 18.59 -8.60 -12.20
CA ARG A 74 18.47 -8.89 -10.77
C ARG A 74 18.83 -7.71 -9.88
N GLY A 75 19.50 -6.70 -10.44
CA GLY A 75 20.08 -5.61 -9.67
C GLY A 75 21.55 -5.84 -9.39
N ILE A 76 22.27 -4.75 -9.12
CA ILE A 76 23.73 -4.82 -8.92
C ILE A 76 24.04 -5.62 -7.65
N PRO A 77 25.16 -6.38 -7.64
CA PRO A 77 25.49 -7.19 -6.48
C PRO A 77 25.62 -6.42 -5.17
N ARG A 78 26.14 -5.20 -5.20
CA ARG A 78 26.28 -4.38 -4.00
C ARG A 78 24.92 -4.04 -3.38
N LEU A 79 23.91 -3.77 -4.21
CA LEU A 79 22.56 -3.51 -3.67
C LEU A 79 21.96 -4.78 -3.10
N ARG A 80 22.13 -5.91 -3.77
CA ARG A 80 21.58 -7.17 -3.24
C ARG A 80 22.25 -7.54 -1.90
N ARG A 81 23.55 -7.26 -1.75
CA ARG A 81 24.20 -7.42 -0.44
C ARG A 81 23.65 -6.47 0.60
N ALA A 82 23.37 -5.21 0.22
CA ALA A 82 22.77 -4.26 1.14
C ALA A 82 21.38 -4.73 1.61
N ILE A 83 20.61 -5.32 0.72
CA ILE A 83 19.30 -5.92 1.06
C ILE A 83 19.49 -7.05 2.08
N SER A 84 20.47 -7.93 1.86
CA SER A 84 20.79 -9.02 2.78
C SER A 84 21.15 -8.48 4.16
N HIS A 85 21.99 -7.44 4.22
CA HIS A 85 22.36 -6.81 5.48
C HIS A 85 21.17 -6.18 6.17
N TRP A 86 20.27 -5.56 5.42
CA TRP A 86 19.06 -4.94 5.97
C TRP A 86 18.19 -5.98 6.67
N TYR A 87 17.99 -7.14 6.08
CA TYR A 87 17.22 -8.22 6.69
C TYR A 87 17.94 -8.78 7.92
N ARG A 88 19.25 -8.96 7.84
CA ARG A 88 20.02 -9.42 8.99
C ARG A 88 19.91 -8.47 10.17
N ASP A 89 20.08 -7.19 9.91
CA ASP A 89 20.12 -6.20 10.99
C ASP A 89 18.73 -5.90 11.56
N ARG A 90 17.71 -5.93 10.72
CA ARG A 90 16.35 -5.61 11.17
C ARG A 90 15.60 -6.79 11.75
N TYR A 91 15.80 -7.98 11.21
CA TYR A 91 14.95 -9.13 11.51
C TYR A 91 15.73 -10.37 11.92
N ASP A 92 17.04 -10.32 11.94
CA ASP A 92 17.91 -11.48 12.20
C ASP A 92 17.61 -12.63 11.21
N VAL A 93 17.45 -12.26 9.93
CA VAL A 93 17.10 -13.19 8.85
C VAL A 93 18.27 -13.23 7.87
N GLN A 94 18.67 -14.44 7.47
CA GLN A 94 19.74 -14.66 6.49
C GLN A 94 19.11 -14.71 5.10
N ILE A 95 19.53 -13.82 4.22
CA ILE A 95 19.13 -13.78 2.82
C ILE A 95 20.39 -13.94 1.97
N ASP A 96 20.40 -14.93 1.09
CA ASP A 96 21.50 -15.08 0.14
C ASP A 96 21.35 -14.03 -0.95
N PRO A 97 22.28 -13.06 -1.03
CA PRO A 97 22.12 -12.00 -2.04
C PRO A 97 22.19 -12.49 -3.47
N GLU A 98 22.75 -13.67 -3.74
CA GLU A 98 22.86 -14.18 -5.10
C GLU A 98 21.59 -14.86 -5.58
N SER A 99 20.92 -15.60 -4.71
CA SER A 99 19.78 -16.44 -5.13
C SER A 99 18.44 -16.03 -4.53
N GLU A 100 18.44 -15.25 -3.44
CA GLU A 100 17.23 -14.99 -2.67
C GLU A 100 16.85 -13.50 -2.64
N ALA A 101 17.44 -12.67 -3.52
CA ALA A 101 17.13 -11.25 -3.58
C ALA A 101 17.12 -10.77 -5.02
N ILE A 102 16.19 -9.86 -5.33
CA ILE A 102 16.09 -9.23 -6.64
C ILE A 102 15.57 -7.80 -6.47
N VAL A 103 16.15 -6.86 -7.22
CA VAL A 103 15.76 -5.46 -7.22
C VAL A 103 14.58 -5.28 -8.19
N THR A 104 13.61 -4.46 -7.80
CA THR A 104 12.44 -4.19 -8.64
C THR A 104 12.27 -2.69 -8.87
N ILE A 105 11.50 -2.33 -9.88
CA ILE A 105 11.18 -0.94 -10.23
C ILE A 105 9.94 -0.56 -9.43
N GLY A 106 10.14 -0.41 -8.12
CA GLY A 106 9.08 -0.34 -7.13
C GLY A 106 8.46 -1.72 -6.90
N SER A 107 7.71 -1.85 -5.78
CA SER A 107 7.06 -3.12 -5.47
C SER A 107 5.97 -3.48 -6.48
N LYS A 108 5.26 -2.47 -7.00
CA LYS A 108 4.14 -2.72 -7.91
C LYS A 108 4.60 -3.45 -9.18
N GLU A 109 5.70 -3.01 -9.78
CA GLU A 109 6.25 -3.70 -10.96
C GLU A 109 6.64 -5.13 -10.60
N GLY A 110 7.31 -5.30 -9.46
CA GLY A 110 7.72 -6.65 -9.04
C GLY A 110 6.53 -7.58 -8.82
N LEU A 111 5.50 -7.08 -8.15
CA LEU A 111 4.28 -7.87 -7.93
C LEU A 111 3.62 -8.25 -9.25
N ALA A 112 3.43 -7.30 -10.14
CA ALA A 112 2.76 -7.56 -11.42
C ALA A 112 3.56 -8.55 -12.27
N HIS A 113 4.87 -8.38 -12.35
CA HIS A 113 5.70 -9.28 -13.13
C HIS A 113 5.84 -10.66 -12.49
N LEU A 114 5.85 -10.74 -11.15
CA LEU A 114 5.86 -12.04 -10.50
C LEU A 114 4.61 -12.84 -10.86
N MET A 115 3.47 -12.18 -10.86
CA MET A 115 2.22 -12.85 -11.24
C MET A 115 2.25 -13.30 -12.70
N LEU A 116 2.75 -12.46 -13.61
CA LEU A 116 2.90 -12.87 -15.01
C LEU A 116 3.85 -14.07 -15.15
N ALA A 117 4.91 -14.12 -14.34
CA ALA A 117 5.91 -15.18 -14.41
C ALA A 117 5.41 -16.51 -13.86
N THR A 118 4.48 -16.48 -12.89
CA THR A 118 4.16 -17.67 -12.10
C THR A 118 2.73 -18.16 -12.27
N LEU A 119 1.84 -17.35 -12.84
CA LEU A 119 0.43 -17.71 -13.01
C LEU A 119 0.10 -17.82 -14.50
N ASP A 120 -0.85 -18.67 -14.80
CA ASP A 120 -1.34 -18.84 -16.16
C ASP A 120 -2.85 -18.67 -16.17
N HIS A 121 -3.42 -18.66 -17.37
CA HIS A 121 -4.88 -18.54 -17.55
C HIS A 121 -5.59 -19.61 -16.72
N GLY A 122 -6.56 -19.18 -15.94
CA GLY A 122 -7.38 -20.07 -15.16
C GLY A 122 -6.83 -20.44 -13.80
N ASP A 123 -5.57 -20.08 -13.49
CA ASP A 123 -5.06 -20.27 -12.13
C ASP A 123 -5.86 -19.42 -11.14
N THR A 124 -5.93 -19.85 -9.90
CA THR A 124 -6.63 -19.13 -8.83
C THR A 124 -5.63 -18.61 -7.80
N ILE A 125 -5.82 -17.36 -7.36
CA ILE A 125 -5.09 -16.83 -6.22
C ILE A 125 -6.07 -16.39 -5.14
N LEU A 126 -5.57 -16.32 -3.90
CA LEU A 126 -6.34 -15.87 -2.74
C LEU A 126 -5.83 -14.51 -2.32
N VAL A 127 -6.75 -13.58 -2.08
CA VAL A 127 -6.41 -12.22 -1.66
C VAL A 127 -7.36 -11.81 -0.54
N PRO A 128 -6.86 -11.26 0.58
CA PRO A 128 -7.76 -10.70 1.58
C PRO A 128 -8.60 -9.57 0.98
N ASN A 129 -9.78 -9.40 1.52
CA ASN A 129 -10.68 -8.32 1.10
C ASN A 129 -11.09 -7.54 2.35
N PRO A 130 -10.85 -6.25 2.45
CA PRO A 130 -10.27 -5.33 1.47
C PRO A 130 -8.76 -5.52 1.27
N SER A 131 -8.23 -5.03 0.14
CA SER A 131 -6.80 -5.13 -0.15
C SER A 131 -6.37 -4.02 -1.11
N TYR A 132 -5.04 -3.87 -1.24
CA TYR A 132 -4.44 -2.95 -2.19
C TYR A 132 -4.73 -3.45 -3.62
N PRO A 133 -5.19 -2.58 -4.54
CA PRO A 133 -5.67 -3.06 -5.84
C PRO A 133 -4.70 -3.89 -6.68
N ILE A 134 -3.39 -3.61 -6.64
CA ILE A 134 -2.45 -4.41 -7.44
C ILE A 134 -2.44 -5.89 -7.00
N HIS A 135 -2.79 -6.17 -5.74
CA HIS A 135 -2.86 -7.55 -5.27
C HIS A 135 -3.95 -8.33 -6.00
N ILE A 136 -4.97 -7.63 -6.49
CA ILE A 136 -6.06 -8.23 -7.26
C ILE A 136 -5.77 -8.14 -8.75
N TYR A 137 -5.49 -6.93 -9.24
CA TYR A 137 -5.46 -6.70 -10.68
C TYR A 137 -4.19 -7.16 -11.35
N GLY A 138 -3.09 -7.33 -10.60
CA GLY A 138 -1.92 -8.01 -11.13
C GLY A 138 -2.23 -9.43 -11.57
N ALA A 139 -3.04 -10.13 -10.77
CA ALA A 139 -3.48 -11.48 -11.13
C ALA A 139 -4.43 -11.46 -12.32
N VAL A 140 -5.34 -10.51 -12.37
CA VAL A 140 -6.28 -10.36 -13.50
C VAL A 140 -5.51 -10.12 -14.81
N ILE A 141 -4.50 -9.25 -14.78
CA ILE A 141 -3.66 -8.99 -15.95
C ILE A 141 -2.96 -10.27 -16.39
N ALA A 142 -2.52 -11.09 -15.44
CA ALA A 142 -1.85 -12.36 -15.75
C ALA A 142 -2.81 -13.45 -16.29
N GLY A 143 -4.11 -13.21 -16.21
CA GLY A 143 -5.13 -14.17 -16.66
C GLY A 143 -5.65 -15.08 -15.58
N ALA A 144 -5.26 -14.85 -14.33
CA ALA A 144 -5.69 -15.66 -13.21
C ALA A 144 -7.01 -15.17 -12.63
N GLN A 145 -7.65 -16.02 -11.85
CA GLN A 145 -8.87 -15.72 -11.11
C GLN A 145 -8.51 -15.36 -9.68
N VAL A 146 -9.27 -14.43 -9.10
CA VAL A 146 -9.05 -14.02 -7.71
C VAL A 146 -10.23 -14.49 -6.87
N ARG A 147 -9.95 -15.24 -5.80
CA ARG A 147 -10.94 -15.51 -4.77
C ARG A 147 -10.63 -14.64 -3.56
N SER A 148 -11.58 -13.78 -3.20
CA SER A 148 -11.48 -12.93 -2.03
C SER A 148 -11.68 -13.75 -0.76
N VAL A 149 -10.88 -13.42 0.27
CA VAL A 149 -11.03 -14.00 1.60
C VAL A 149 -11.30 -12.85 2.56
N PRO A 150 -12.49 -12.79 3.19
CA PRO A 150 -12.80 -11.63 4.02
C PRO A 150 -11.86 -11.54 5.23
N LEU A 151 -11.30 -10.34 5.42
CA LEU A 151 -10.41 -10.03 6.54
C LEU A 151 -11.00 -8.80 7.23
N VAL A 152 -12.07 -9.02 7.98
CA VAL A 152 -12.84 -7.97 8.64
C VAL A 152 -13.21 -8.43 10.04
N PRO A 153 -13.53 -7.50 10.96
CA PRO A 153 -13.95 -7.89 12.30
C PRO A 153 -15.18 -8.80 12.26
N GLY A 154 -15.20 -9.77 13.14
CA GLY A 154 -16.33 -10.69 13.29
C GLY A 154 -16.27 -11.93 12.41
N ILE A 155 -15.29 -12.02 11.52
CA ILE A 155 -15.11 -13.20 10.66
C ILE A 155 -13.74 -13.81 10.97
N ASP A 156 -13.69 -15.13 11.16
CA ASP A 156 -12.44 -15.83 11.42
C ASP A 156 -11.69 -16.01 10.10
N PHE A 157 -10.64 -15.20 9.92
CA PHE A 157 -9.88 -15.16 8.66
C PHE A 157 -9.30 -16.54 8.32
N PHE A 158 -8.70 -17.23 9.29
CA PHE A 158 -8.03 -18.50 8.98
C PHE A 158 -9.02 -19.60 8.62
N ASN A 159 -10.21 -19.61 9.23
CA ASN A 159 -11.26 -20.52 8.79
C ASN A 159 -11.69 -20.24 7.35
N GLU A 160 -11.87 -18.96 7.01
CA GLU A 160 -12.23 -18.56 5.65
C GLU A 160 -11.12 -18.87 4.66
N LEU A 161 -9.87 -18.64 5.06
CA LEU A 161 -8.72 -18.92 4.21
C LEU A 161 -8.62 -20.40 3.90
N GLU A 162 -8.70 -21.24 4.90
CA GLU A 162 -8.60 -22.70 4.69
C GLU A 162 -9.78 -23.21 3.88
N ARG A 163 -10.98 -22.70 4.14
CA ARG A 163 -12.15 -23.06 3.35
C ARG A 163 -11.96 -22.69 1.88
N ALA A 164 -11.43 -21.48 1.62
CA ALA A 164 -11.17 -21.04 0.26
C ALA A 164 -10.15 -21.92 -0.45
N ILE A 165 -9.11 -22.36 0.27
CA ILE A 165 -8.12 -23.27 -0.30
C ILE A 165 -8.78 -24.60 -0.69
N ARG A 166 -9.61 -25.16 0.20
CA ARG A 166 -10.23 -26.46 -0.06
C ARG A 166 -11.31 -26.41 -1.13
N GLU A 167 -12.05 -25.31 -1.20
CA GLU A 167 -13.23 -25.21 -2.08
C GLU A 167 -12.93 -24.69 -3.48
N SER A 168 -11.81 -24.01 -3.67
CA SER A 168 -11.52 -23.39 -4.98
C SER A 168 -11.15 -24.43 -6.02
N ILE A 169 -11.67 -24.26 -7.22
CA ILE A 169 -11.35 -25.10 -8.38
C ILE A 169 -11.00 -24.18 -9.54
N PRO A 170 -9.76 -24.24 -10.04
CA PRO A 170 -8.67 -25.09 -9.61
C PRO A 170 -8.12 -24.69 -8.22
N LYS A 171 -7.34 -25.56 -7.63
CA LYS A 171 -6.68 -25.32 -6.36
C LYS A 171 -5.84 -24.05 -6.43
N PRO A 172 -5.92 -23.17 -5.41
CA PRO A 172 -5.15 -21.93 -5.47
C PRO A 172 -3.65 -22.16 -5.53
N ARG A 173 -2.99 -21.37 -6.38
CA ARG A 173 -1.54 -21.47 -6.53
C ARG A 173 -0.80 -20.51 -5.59
N MET A 174 -1.46 -19.43 -5.18
CA MET A 174 -0.78 -18.33 -4.50
C MET A 174 -1.76 -17.61 -3.60
N MET A 175 -1.26 -17.07 -2.49
CA MET A 175 -1.97 -16.06 -1.71
C MET A 175 -1.10 -14.81 -1.61
N ILE A 176 -1.73 -13.65 -1.61
CA ILE A 176 -1.04 -12.36 -1.49
C ILE A 176 -1.56 -11.65 -0.26
N LEU A 177 -0.63 -11.27 0.63
CA LEU A 177 -0.93 -10.60 1.89
C LEU A 177 -0.14 -9.30 1.96
N GLY A 178 -0.63 -8.33 2.72
CA GLY A 178 0.12 -7.09 2.95
C GLY A 178 -0.14 -6.57 4.35
N PHE A 179 0.88 -6.59 5.21
CA PHE A 179 0.77 -6.07 6.58
C PHE A 179 2.06 -5.35 6.98
N PRO A 180 1.96 -4.14 7.54
CA PRO A 180 0.73 -3.36 7.80
C PRO A 180 -0.04 -3.07 6.53
N SER A 181 -1.36 -3.08 6.63
CA SER A 181 -2.23 -3.12 5.47
C SER A 181 -2.50 -1.75 4.85
N ASN A 182 -2.54 -1.71 3.55
CA ASN A 182 -3.24 -0.71 2.76
C ASN A 182 -4.47 -1.42 2.19
N PRO A 183 -5.70 -1.06 2.57
CA PRO A 183 -6.12 0.23 3.13
C PRO A 183 -6.39 0.25 4.64
N THR A 184 -6.42 -0.91 5.30
CA THR A 184 -7.08 -1.01 6.61
C THR A 184 -6.19 -0.59 7.77
N ALA A 185 -4.88 -0.43 7.52
CA ALA A 185 -3.87 -0.21 8.56
C ALA A 185 -3.77 -1.38 9.55
N GLN A 186 -4.41 -2.51 9.26
CA GLN A 186 -4.35 -3.69 10.13
C GLN A 186 -2.91 -4.18 10.23
N CYS A 187 -2.52 -4.55 11.44
CA CYS A 187 -1.21 -5.09 11.75
C CYS A 187 -1.37 -6.51 12.28
N VAL A 188 -0.32 -7.30 12.12
CA VAL A 188 -0.29 -8.66 12.64
C VAL A 188 1.01 -8.87 13.42
N GLU A 189 1.00 -9.87 14.30
CA GLU A 189 2.20 -10.31 15.01
C GLU A 189 2.78 -11.53 14.31
N LEU A 190 3.96 -11.97 14.75
CA LEU A 190 4.66 -13.05 14.07
C LEU A 190 3.86 -14.34 14.02
N ASP A 191 3.05 -14.62 15.07
CA ASP A 191 2.25 -15.84 15.11
C ASP A 191 1.25 -15.95 13.96
N PHE A 192 0.76 -14.81 13.46
CA PHE A 192 -0.10 -14.80 12.27
C PHE A 192 0.67 -15.38 11.07
N PHE A 193 1.89 -14.93 10.86
CA PHE A 193 2.72 -15.47 9.76
C PHE A 193 3.08 -16.92 9.96
N GLU A 194 3.29 -17.35 11.22
CA GLU A 194 3.53 -18.77 11.50
C GLU A 194 2.37 -19.63 11.04
N ARG A 195 1.13 -19.18 11.31
CA ARG A 195 -0.06 -19.90 10.84
C ARG A 195 -0.17 -19.90 9.33
N VAL A 196 0.13 -18.76 8.70
CA VAL A 196 0.09 -18.64 7.23
C VAL A 196 1.06 -19.63 6.59
N VAL A 197 2.31 -19.67 7.07
CA VAL A 197 3.33 -20.53 6.49
C VAL A 197 2.97 -22.01 6.70
N ALA A 198 2.47 -22.37 7.87
CA ALA A 198 2.05 -23.76 8.13
C ALA A 198 0.93 -24.18 7.18
N LEU A 199 -0.06 -23.33 7.00
CA LEU A 199 -1.18 -23.60 6.10
C LEU A 199 -0.72 -23.69 4.65
N ALA A 200 0.15 -22.77 4.24
CA ALA A 200 0.68 -22.74 2.88
C ALA A 200 1.46 -24.01 2.56
N LYS A 201 2.29 -24.47 3.50
CA LYS A 201 3.03 -25.72 3.29
C LYS A 201 2.11 -26.93 3.24
N GLN A 202 1.09 -26.95 4.09
CA GLN A 202 0.13 -28.06 4.12
C GLN A 202 -0.55 -28.24 2.78
N TYR A 203 -0.90 -27.15 2.11
CA TYR A 203 -1.67 -27.17 0.87
C TYR A 203 -0.85 -26.82 -0.38
N ASP A 204 0.44 -26.58 -0.23
CA ASP A 204 1.35 -26.22 -1.33
C ASP A 204 0.86 -24.97 -2.08
N VAL A 205 0.65 -23.89 -1.33
CA VAL A 205 0.23 -22.59 -1.85
C VAL A 205 1.39 -21.60 -1.66
N MET A 206 1.83 -20.95 -2.72
CA MET A 206 2.87 -19.92 -2.63
C MET A 206 2.34 -18.73 -1.84
N VAL A 207 3.21 -18.09 -1.06
CA VAL A 207 2.83 -16.89 -0.30
C VAL A 207 3.65 -15.69 -0.76
N VAL A 208 2.95 -14.59 -1.06
CA VAL A 208 3.59 -13.31 -1.37
C VAL A 208 3.18 -12.34 -0.27
N HIS A 209 4.14 -11.74 0.41
CA HIS A 209 3.87 -10.74 1.44
C HIS A 209 4.42 -9.39 1.03
N ASP A 210 3.58 -8.37 1.11
CA ASP A 210 3.90 -6.99 0.76
C ASP A 210 4.15 -6.21 2.06
N LEU A 211 5.42 -5.86 2.31
CA LEU A 211 5.86 -5.22 3.55
C LEU A 211 6.15 -3.72 3.34
N ALA A 212 5.34 -3.04 2.52
CA ALA A 212 5.61 -1.66 2.14
C ALA A 212 5.66 -0.69 3.33
N TYR A 213 4.93 -0.97 4.40
CA TYR A 213 4.82 -0.09 5.55
C TYR A 213 5.62 -0.57 6.76
N ALA A 214 6.69 -1.33 6.53
CA ALA A 214 7.53 -1.87 7.60
C ALA A 214 8.02 -0.81 8.59
N ASP A 215 8.26 0.40 8.10
CA ASP A 215 8.91 1.45 8.88
C ASP A 215 7.98 2.59 9.28
N ILE A 216 6.76 2.64 8.75
CA ILE A 216 5.79 3.64 9.17
C ILE A 216 5.00 3.03 10.31
N VAL A 217 5.62 3.03 11.49
CA VAL A 217 5.13 2.34 12.69
C VAL A 217 5.18 3.31 13.87
N TYR A 218 4.31 3.10 14.83
CA TYR A 218 4.01 4.07 15.86
C TYR A 218 4.10 3.47 17.25
N ASP A 219 4.40 4.33 18.24
CA ASP A 219 4.34 3.99 19.66
C ASP A 219 5.25 2.80 20.02
N GLY A 220 6.40 2.70 19.35
CA GLY A 220 7.38 1.68 19.62
C GLY A 220 7.06 0.30 19.07
N TRP A 221 5.96 0.16 18.34
CA TRP A 221 5.60 -1.13 17.75
C TRP A 221 6.53 -1.44 16.56
N LYS A 222 6.83 -2.72 16.37
CA LYS A 222 7.70 -3.16 15.28
C LYS A 222 6.94 -4.17 14.41
N ALA A 223 6.91 -3.92 13.11
CA ALA A 223 6.23 -4.81 12.17
C ALA A 223 7.09 -6.07 11.94
N PRO A 224 6.51 -7.26 12.05
CA PRO A 224 7.26 -8.48 11.76
C PRO A 224 7.39 -8.70 10.25
N SER A 225 8.43 -9.44 9.87
CA SER A 225 8.62 -9.94 8.51
C SER A 225 8.21 -11.41 8.47
N ILE A 226 7.54 -11.82 7.38
CA ILE A 226 7.21 -13.24 7.21
C ILE A 226 8.49 -14.08 7.12
N MET A 227 9.59 -13.48 6.67
CA MET A 227 10.87 -14.17 6.57
C MET A 227 11.42 -14.60 7.93
N GLN A 228 10.92 -14.03 9.04
CA GLN A 228 11.32 -14.46 10.38
C GLN A 228 10.77 -15.84 10.76
N VAL A 229 9.76 -16.33 10.05
CA VAL A 229 9.19 -17.64 10.33
C VAL A 229 10.14 -18.72 9.81
N PRO A 230 10.59 -19.66 10.64
CA PRO A 230 11.45 -20.76 10.15
C PRO A 230 10.76 -21.50 9.01
N GLY A 231 11.48 -21.71 7.91
CA GLY A 231 10.96 -22.40 6.75
C GLY A 231 10.13 -21.53 5.81
N ALA A 232 9.98 -20.23 6.09
CA ALA A 232 9.19 -19.36 5.21
C ALA A 232 9.76 -19.33 3.79
N LYS A 233 11.08 -19.35 3.64
CA LYS A 233 11.70 -19.29 2.31
C LYS A 233 11.41 -20.52 1.45
N ASP A 234 10.92 -21.61 2.05
CA ASP A 234 10.52 -22.78 1.28
C ASP A 234 9.29 -22.50 0.41
N ILE A 235 8.46 -21.51 0.77
CA ILE A 235 7.15 -21.32 0.15
C ILE A 235 6.81 -19.84 -0.10
N ALA A 236 7.61 -18.88 0.39
CA ALA A 236 7.19 -17.48 0.42
C ALA A 236 8.24 -16.54 -0.12
N VAL A 237 7.77 -15.39 -0.61
CA VAL A 237 8.60 -14.21 -0.89
C VAL A 237 7.98 -13.00 -0.20
N GLU A 238 8.81 -11.96 -0.03
CA GLU A 238 8.40 -10.70 0.58
C GLU A 238 8.92 -9.53 -0.24
N PHE A 239 8.05 -8.55 -0.45
CA PHE A 239 8.38 -7.31 -1.15
C PHE A 239 8.56 -6.18 -0.16
N PHE A 240 9.52 -5.32 -0.44
CA PHE A 240 9.70 -4.06 0.26
C PHE A 240 9.98 -2.96 -0.78
N THR A 241 9.58 -1.75 -0.44
CA THR A 241 9.79 -0.59 -1.30
C THR A 241 10.44 0.54 -0.49
N LEU A 242 11.33 1.29 -1.13
CA LEU A 242 11.91 2.48 -0.51
C LEU A 242 10.96 3.68 -0.57
N SER A 243 9.82 3.52 -1.26
CA SER A 243 8.86 4.60 -1.48
C SER A 243 8.39 5.27 -0.20
N LYS A 244 8.09 4.46 0.83
CA LYS A 244 7.47 4.97 2.05
C LYS A 244 8.51 5.28 3.13
N SER A 245 9.42 4.34 3.37
CA SER A 245 10.41 4.46 4.45
C SER A 245 11.36 5.63 4.25
N TYR A 246 11.68 5.96 3.01
CA TYR A 246 12.71 6.97 2.67
C TYR A 246 12.17 8.11 1.82
N ASN A 247 10.86 8.26 1.71
CA ASN A 247 10.25 9.29 0.85
C ASN A 247 10.78 9.23 -0.58
N MET A 248 10.82 8.02 -1.15
CA MET A 248 11.37 7.79 -2.48
C MET A 248 10.33 7.22 -3.44
N ALA A 249 9.07 7.63 -3.29
CA ALA A 249 8.00 7.02 -4.09
C ALA A 249 8.21 7.21 -5.59
N GLY A 250 8.66 8.39 -5.99
CA GLY A 250 8.89 8.69 -7.41
C GLY A 250 10.14 8.05 -8.00
N TRP A 251 11.03 7.52 -7.16
CA TRP A 251 12.28 6.91 -7.63
C TRP A 251 12.07 5.52 -8.23
N ARG A 252 10.96 4.89 -7.92
CA ARG A 252 10.57 3.57 -8.38
C ARG A 252 11.65 2.52 -8.09
N ILE A 253 11.94 2.29 -6.80
CA ILE A 253 12.91 1.28 -6.41
C ILE A 253 12.45 0.51 -5.17
N GLY A 254 12.52 -0.81 -5.29
CA GLY A 254 12.18 -1.76 -4.23
C GLY A 254 12.89 -3.07 -4.47
N PHE A 255 12.47 -4.10 -3.74
CA PHE A 255 13.08 -5.42 -3.90
C PHE A 255 12.14 -6.53 -3.44
N MET A 256 12.47 -7.75 -3.84
CA MET A 256 11.81 -8.97 -3.37
C MET A 256 12.87 -9.93 -2.85
N VAL A 257 12.58 -10.58 -1.72
CA VAL A 257 13.47 -11.61 -1.15
C VAL A 257 12.68 -12.88 -0.85
N GLY A 258 13.38 -14.00 -0.76
CA GLY A 258 12.82 -15.25 -0.27
C GLY A 258 13.11 -16.42 -1.18
N ASN A 259 12.06 -17.17 -1.51
CA ASN A 259 12.14 -18.43 -2.23
C ASN A 259 12.90 -18.32 -3.56
N UNK A 260 13.76 -19.09 -3.80
CA UNK A 260 14.55 -19.07 -4.73
C UNK A 260 14.05 -19.21 -6.01
N GLU A 261 13.13 -20.16 -6.12
CA GLU A 261 12.50 -20.40 -7.40
C GLU A 261 11.69 -19.19 -7.88
N LEU A 262 10.98 -18.56 -6.94
CA LEU A 262 10.20 -17.36 -7.26
C LEU A 262 11.09 -16.18 -7.65
N VAL A 263 12.22 -16.04 -6.97
CA VAL A 263 13.21 -15.00 -7.34
C VAL A 263 13.73 -15.25 -8.75
N SER A 264 14.04 -16.50 -9.08
CA SER A 264 14.53 -16.86 -10.42
C SER A 264 13.46 -16.62 -11.49
N ALA A 265 12.20 -16.92 -11.19
CA ALA A 265 11.11 -16.67 -12.13
C ALA A 265 10.94 -15.18 -12.41
N LEU A 266 10.99 -14.36 -11.37
CA LEU A 266 10.90 -12.91 -11.54
C LEU A 266 12.11 -12.39 -12.35
N ALA A 267 13.31 -12.86 -12.02
CA ALA A 267 14.50 -12.46 -12.76
C ALA A 267 14.39 -12.80 -14.24
N ARG A 268 13.85 -13.98 -14.55
CA ARG A 268 13.70 -14.40 -15.94
C ARG A 268 12.77 -13.48 -16.72
N ILE A 269 11.58 -13.18 -16.16
CA ILE A 269 10.63 -12.35 -16.90
C ILE A 269 11.15 -10.90 -17.00
N LYS A 270 11.79 -10.38 -15.95
CA LYS A 270 12.35 -9.04 -16.02
C LYS A 270 13.44 -8.92 -17.08
N SER A 271 14.19 -9.97 -17.32
CA SER A 271 15.24 -9.93 -18.36
C SER A 271 14.66 -9.78 -19.76
N TYR A 272 13.40 -10.14 -19.96
CA TYR A 272 12.71 -9.95 -21.25
C TYR A 272 11.90 -8.67 -21.31
N HIS A 273 11.56 -8.07 -20.17
CA HIS A 273 10.68 -6.90 -20.12
C HIS A 273 11.44 -5.60 -19.91
N ASP A 274 12.00 -5.40 -18.74
CA ASP A 274 12.56 -4.08 -18.40
C ASP A 274 14.07 -4.07 -18.23
N TYR A 275 14.69 -5.21 -18.07
CA TYR A 275 16.13 -5.41 -17.91
C TYR A 275 16.74 -4.71 -16.69
N GLY A 276 15.92 -4.14 -15.80
CA GLY A 276 16.40 -3.60 -14.53
C GLY A 276 16.42 -2.09 -14.47
N THR A 277 17.07 -1.58 -13.44
CA THR A 277 16.99 -0.20 -13.00
C THR A 277 18.32 0.53 -13.28
N PHE A 278 18.20 1.81 -13.63
CA PHE A 278 19.33 2.72 -13.80
C PHE A 278 20.31 2.60 -12.62
N THR A 279 21.60 2.33 -12.90
CA THR A 279 22.58 2.02 -11.87
C THR A 279 22.73 3.11 -10.81
N PRO A 280 22.78 4.41 -11.14
CA PRO A 280 22.86 5.42 -10.08
C PRO A 280 21.71 5.39 -9.07
N LEU A 281 20.49 5.02 -9.51
CA LEU A 281 19.37 4.84 -8.57
C LEU A 281 19.67 3.71 -7.59
N GLN A 282 20.26 2.63 -8.08
CA GLN A 282 20.58 1.48 -7.23
C GLN A 282 21.68 1.83 -6.20
N VAL A 283 22.66 2.62 -6.60
CA VAL A 283 23.70 3.05 -5.66
C VAL A 283 23.11 3.99 -4.61
N ALA A 284 22.19 4.88 -5.01
CA ALA A 284 21.49 5.72 -4.04
C ALA A 284 20.66 4.87 -3.07
N ALA A 285 20.05 3.77 -3.55
CA ALA A 285 19.32 2.86 -2.67
C ALA A 285 20.25 2.19 -1.66
N ILE A 286 21.49 1.87 -2.04
CA ILE A 286 22.47 1.36 -1.08
C ILE A 286 22.71 2.39 0.02
N ALA A 287 22.88 3.66 -0.34
CA ALA A 287 23.05 4.73 0.64
C ALA A 287 21.85 4.81 1.59
N ALA A 288 20.65 4.61 1.06
CA ALA A 288 19.44 4.61 1.90
C ALA A 288 19.46 3.45 2.90
N LEU A 289 19.73 2.24 2.42
CA LEU A 289 19.63 1.04 3.27
C LEU A 289 20.77 0.94 4.28
N GLU A 290 21.98 1.35 3.89
CA GLU A 290 23.19 1.19 4.72
C GLU A 290 23.56 2.46 5.48
N GLY A 291 22.97 3.59 5.14
CA GLY A 291 23.27 4.85 5.81
C GLY A 291 22.60 4.96 7.17
N ASP A 292 22.74 6.14 7.77
CA ASP A 292 22.09 6.45 9.04
C ASP A 292 20.58 6.35 8.89
N GLN A 293 19.96 5.57 9.77
CA GLN A 293 18.51 5.32 9.70
C GLN A 293 17.68 6.33 10.51
N GLN A 294 18.30 7.40 11.01
CA GLN A 294 17.54 8.45 11.71
C GLN A 294 16.46 9.05 10.82
N CYS A 295 16.73 9.17 9.50
CA CYS A 295 15.75 9.69 8.56
C CYS A 295 14.49 8.84 8.52
N VAL A 296 14.61 7.53 8.67
CA VAL A 296 13.46 6.62 8.71
C VAL A 296 12.62 6.90 9.97
N ARG A 297 13.29 7.05 11.11
CA ARG A 297 12.59 7.35 12.37
C ARG A 297 11.91 8.72 12.32
N ASP A 298 12.57 9.69 11.68
CA ASP A 298 12.00 11.05 11.58
C ASP A 298 10.75 11.05 10.68
N ILE A 299 10.77 10.30 9.58
CA ILE A 299 9.61 10.17 8.69
C ILE A 299 8.45 9.50 9.44
N ALA A 300 8.73 8.41 10.17
CA ALA A 300 7.69 7.74 10.95
C ALA A 300 7.11 8.67 12.02
N ARG A 301 7.97 9.45 12.69
CA ARG A 301 7.49 10.39 13.71
C ARG A 301 6.57 11.44 13.11
N GLN A 302 6.87 11.92 11.91
CA GLN A 302 6.00 12.88 11.24
C GLN A 302 4.62 12.30 10.99
N TYR A 303 4.56 11.06 10.50
CA TYR A 303 3.27 10.39 10.27
C TYR A 303 2.54 10.12 11.60
N GLN A 304 3.28 9.79 12.65
CA GLN A 304 2.65 9.59 13.96
C GLN A 304 1.99 10.88 14.47
N GLN A 305 2.67 12.01 14.33
CA GLN A 305 2.11 13.30 14.72
C GLN A 305 0.85 13.62 13.93
N ARG A 306 0.85 13.33 12.63
CA ARG A 306 -0.32 13.53 11.79
C ARG A 306 -1.46 12.60 12.17
N ARG A 307 -1.14 11.33 12.45
CA ARG A 307 -2.14 10.37 12.93
C ARG A 307 -2.80 10.90 14.21
N ASP A 308 -1.98 11.36 15.15
CA ASP A 308 -2.50 11.83 16.42
C ASP A 308 -3.46 13.00 16.25
N VAL A 309 -3.11 13.95 15.37
CA VAL A 309 -3.98 15.10 15.11
C VAL A 309 -5.30 14.67 14.47
N LEU A 310 -5.23 13.83 13.43
CA LEU A 310 -6.44 13.44 12.72
C LEU A 310 -7.36 12.58 13.58
N VAL A 311 -6.81 11.56 14.25
CA VAL A 311 -7.62 10.65 15.06
C VAL A 311 -8.26 11.40 16.23
N LYS A 312 -7.50 12.24 16.94
CA LYS A 312 -8.05 13.03 18.02
C LYS A 312 -9.17 13.95 17.53
N GLY A 313 -8.93 14.62 16.40
CA GLY A 313 -9.93 15.54 15.85
C GLY A 313 -11.20 14.84 15.42
N LEU A 314 -11.08 13.71 14.74
CA LEU A 314 -12.27 12.96 14.32
C LEU A 314 -13.06 12.44 15.53
N ARG A 315 -12.36 11.95 16.55
CA ARG A 315 -13.03 11.46 17.76
C ARG A 315 -13.76 12.59 18.50
N GLU A 316 -13.14 13.76 18.56
CA GLU A 316 -13.80 14.93 19.15
C GLU A 316 -15.03 15.36 18.37
N ALA A 317 -15.04 15.08 17.07
CA ALA A 317 -16.22 15.34 16.22
C ALA A 317 -17.30 14.28 16.37
N GLY A 318 -17.04 13.23 17.15
CA GLY A 318 -17.97 12.12 17.32
C GLY A 318 -17.76 10.95 16.37
N TRP A 319 -16.72 11.01 15.58
CA TRP A 319 -16.38 9.94 14.62
C TRP A 319 -15.33 9.04 15.25
N MET A 320 -15.76 7.91 15.80
CA MET A 320 -14.90 7.02 16.59
C MET A 320 -14.09 6.11 15.68
N VAL A 321 -12.99 6.64 15.14
CA VAL A 321 -12.05 5.86 14.31
C VAL A 321 -11.05 5.13 15.18
N GLU A 322 -10.54 4.01 14.69
CA GLU A 322 -9.47 3.28 15.36
C GLU A 322 -8.15 4.03 15.20
N ASN A 323 -7.31 3.91 16.21
CA ASN A 323 -5.98 4.53 16.23
C ASN A 323 -4.99 3.51 15.62
N PRO A 324 -4.50 3.72 14.40
CA PRO A 324 -3.66 2.71 13.77
C PRO A 324 -2.27 2.63 14.43
N LYS A 325 -1.72 1.41 14.48
CA LYS A 325 -0.36 1.16 14.96
C LYS A 325 0.68 1.46 13.89
N ALA A 326 0.27 1.53 12.62
CA ALA A 326 1.21 1.61 11.51
C ALA A 326 0.50 2.05 10.25
N SER A 327 1.29 2.25 9.22
CA SER A 327 0.91 2.72 7.88
C SER A 327 0.64 4.23 7.87
N MET A 328 0.36 4.75 6.70
CA MET A 328 0.08 6.18 6.55
C MET A 328 -1.41 6.44 6.37
N TYR A 329 -2.25 5.51 6.88
CA TYR A 329 -3.69 5.57 6.64
C TYR A 329 -4.48 5.48 7.92
N VAL A 330 -5.64 6.15 7.91
CA VAL A 330 -6.69 5.94 8.90
C VAL A 330 -7.88 5.34 8.16
N TRP A 331 -8.27 4.13 8.56
CA TRP A 331 -9.38 3.37 7.95
C TRP A 331 -10.60 3.64 8.81
N ALA A 332 -11.53 4.43 8.28
CA ALA A 332 -12.59 5.01 9.09
C ALA A 332 -13.94 4.43 8.67
N LYS A 333 -14.61 3.76 9.61
CA LYS A 333 -15.95 3.27 9.36
C LYS A 333 -16.89 4.46 9.17
N ILE A 334 -17.74 4.39 8.15
CA ILE A 334 -18.70 5.47 7.87
C ILE A 334 -19.59 5.65 9.09
N PRO A 335 -19.79 6.88 9.59
CA PRO A 335 -20.67 7.08 10.74
C PRO A 335 -22.09 6.58 10.45
N GLU A 336 -22.74 6.00 11.45
CA GLU A 336 -24.03 5.33 11.28
C GLU A 336 -25.08 6.18 10.53
N PRO A 337 -25.21 7.48 10.80
CA PRO A 337 -26.21 8.28 10.05
C PRO A 337 -25.96 8.34 8.55
N TYR A 338 -24.75 8.07 8.10
CA TYR A 338 -24.40 8.09 6.67
C TYR A 338 -24.19 6.68 6.09
N ALA A 339 -24.38 5.63 6.89
CA ALA A 339 -24.03 4.26 6.48
C ALA A 339 -24.80 3.83 5.23
N HIS A 340 -26.03 4.31 5.06
CA HIS A 340 -26.87 3.96 3.92
C HIS A 340 -26.29 4.44 2.57
N LEU A 341 -25.38 5.40 2.58
CA LEU A 341 -24.81 5.95 1.36
C LEU A 341 -23.82 5.01 0.67
N GLY A 342 -23.13 4.16 1.45
CA GLY A 342 -21.97 3.45 0.95
C GLY A 342 -20.76 4.38 0.82
N SER A 343 -19.61 3.79 0.50
CA SER A 343 -18.35 4.54 0.59
C SER A 343 -18.18 5.58 -0.52
N LEU A 344 -18.64 5.28 -1.74
CA LEU A 344 -18.47 6.23 -2.83
C LEU A 344 -19.31 7.48 -2.61
N GLU A 345 -20.60 7.31 -2.29
CA GLU A 345 -21.46 8.46 -2.07
C GLU A 345 -21.06 9.24 -0.82
N PHE A 346 -20.59 8.54 0.22
CA PHE A 346 -20.08 9.23 1.40
C PHE A 346 -18.80 10.02 1.08
N ALA A 347 -17.90 9.47 0.29
CA ALA A 347 -16.70 10.20 -0.14
C ALA A 347 -17.07 11.46 -0.94
N LYS A 348 -18.08 11.35 -1.82
CA LYS A 348 -18.58 12.50 -2.57
C LYS A 348 -19.15 13.57 -1.63
N LYS A 349 -19.89 13.15 -0.60
CA LYS A 349 -20.45 14.08 0.38
C LYS A 349 -19.35 14.79 1.17
N LEU A 350 -18.31 14.07 1.60
CA LEU A 350 -17.17 14.70 2.28
C LEU A 350 -16.51 15.75 1.39
N LEU A 351 -16.36 15.45 0.10
CA LEU A 351 -15.76 16.38 -0.83
C LEU A 351 -16.61 17.63 -0.99
N GLN A 352 -17.92 17.48 -1.17
CA GLN A 352 -18.84 18.59 -1.42
C GLN A 352 -19.06 19.43 -0.17
N ASP A 353 -19.30 18.79 0.98
CA ASP A 353 -19.77 19.47 2.18
C ASP A 353 -18.65 19.81 3.15
N ALA A 354 -17.62 18.96 3.23
CA ALA A 354 -16.49 19.19 4.15
C ALA A 354 -15.23 19.69 3.44
N LYS A 355 -15.20 19.64 2.12
CA LYS A 355 -14.04 20.02 1.30
C LYS A 355 -12.82 19.14 1.58
N VAL A 356 -13.06 17.88 1.85
CA VAL A 356 -12.04 16.88 2.13
C VAL A 356 -12.19 15.71 1.16
N SER A 357 -11.10 15.34 0.48
CA SER A 357 -11.08 14.21 -0.44
C SER A 357 -10.48 13.00 0.26
N VAL A 358 -11.19 11.87 0.24
CA VAL A 358 -10.74 10.60 0.80
C VAL A 358 -10.92 9.51 -0.25
N SER A 359 -10.34 8.34 0.00
CA SER A 359 -10.55 7.19 -0.88
C SER A 359 -11.75 6.37 -0.39
N PRO A 360 -12.73 6.10 -1.27
CA PRO A 360 -13.86 5.25 -0.88
C PRO A 360 -13.41 3.81 -0.73
N GLY A 361 -13.89 3.15 0.33
CA GLY A 361 -13.45 1.80 0.66
C GLY A 361 -13.82 0.76 -0.38
N ILE A 362 -14.89 0.98 -1.15
CA ILE A 362 -15.27 0.04 -2.22
C ILE A 362 -14.15 -0.15 -3.24
N GLY A 363 -13.28 0.84 -3.41
CA GLY A 363 -12.13 0.76 -4.32
C GLY A 363 -11.11 -0.30 -3.91
N PHE A 364 -11.19 -0.80 -2.68
CA PHE A 364 -10.30 -1.84 -2.16
C PHE A 364 -10.97 -3.20 -2.03
N GLY A 365 -12.24 -3.28 -2.43
CA GLY A 365 -13.03 -4.51 -2.36
C GLY A 365 -14.37 -4.26 -1.69
N ASP A 366 -15.32 -5.15 -1.96
CA ASP A 366 -16.70 -4.96 -1.48
C ASP A 366 -16.82 -5.01 0.05
N TYR A 367 -15.92 -5.72 0.73
CA TYR A 367 -15.89 -5.69 2.20
C TYR A 367 -15.39 -4.36 2.76
N GLY A 368 -14.91 -3.46 1.90
CA GLY A 368 -14.50 -2.12 2.32
C GLY A 368 -15.58 -1.05 2.14
N ASP A 369 -16.76 -1.41 1.64
CA ASP A 369 -17.77 -0.41 1.25
C ASP A 369 -18.41 0.30 2.45
N ASP A 370 -18.14 -0.13 3.66
CA ASP A 370 -18.58 0.57 4.87
C ASP A 370 -17.52 1.46 5.49
N HIS A 371 -16.42 1.73 4.77
CA HIS A 371 -15.29 2.53 5.25
C HIS A 371 -14.83 3.53 4.19
N VAL A 372 -14.13 4.56 4.65
CA VAL A 372 -13.30 5.41 3.79
C VAL A 372 -11.87 5.41 4.35
N ARG A 373 -10.90 5.69 3.48
CA ARG A 373 -9.50 5.72 3.86
C ARG A 373 -8.95 7.13 3.78
N PHE A 374 -8.42 7.64 4.90
CA PHE A 374 -7.66 8.89 4.96
C PHE A 374 -6.18 8.58 4.78
N ALA A 375 -5.49 9.34 3.93
CA ALA A 375 -4.03 9.29 3.83
C ALA A 375 -3.42 10.48 4.56
N LEU A 376 -2.39 10.22 5.38
CA LEU A 376 -1.77 11.25 6.25
C LEU A 376 -0.72 12.03 5.48
N ILE A 377 -1.11 12.63 4.36
CA ILE A 377 -0.19 13.27 3.40
C ILE A 377 -0.24 14.80 3.44
N GLU A 378 -0.88 15.36 4.46
CA GLU A 378 -0.93 16.80 4.65
C GLU A 378 -0.36 17.18 6.00
N ASN A 379 0.10 18.42 6.13
CA ASN A 379 0.63 18.90 7.39
C ASN A 379 -0.47 19.00 8.45
N ARG A 380 -0.05 19.16 9.71
CA ARG A 380 -0.98 19.11 10.84
C ARG A 380 -2.03 20.22 10.79
N ASP A 381 -1.66 21.40 10.31
CA ASP A 381 -2.63 22.50 10.22
C ASP A 381 -3.71 22.22 9.18
N ARG A 382 -3.32 21.62 8.02
CA ARG A 382 -4.30 21.23 7.04
C ARG A 382 -5.19 20.09 7.54
N LEU A 383 -4.62 19.17 8.31
CA LEU A 383 -5.43 18.11 8.94
C LEU A 383 -6.44 18.70 9.94
N ARG A 384 -6.03 19.69 10.72
CA ARG A 384 -6.97 20.38 11.62
C ARG A 384 -8.07 21.08 10.83
N GLN A 385 -7.72 21.69 9.70
CA GLN A 385 -8.71 22.31 8.82
C GLN A 385 -9.69 21.27 8.27
N ALA A 386 -9.19 20.10 7.88
CA ALA A 386 -10.06 19.00 7.41
C ALA A 386 -11.04 18.60 8.50
N VAL A 387 -10.56 18.47 9.73
CA VAL A 387 -11.44 18.13 10.87
C VAL A 387 -12.50 19.20 11.07
N ARG A 388 -12.13 20.49 10.98
CA ARG A 388 -13.10 21.58 11.09
C ARG A 388 -14.19 21.49 10.03
N GLY A 389 -13.81 21.15 8.79
CA GLY A 389 -14.77 20.96 7.71
C GLY A 389 -15.73 19.83 7.99
N ILE A 390 -15.20 18.72 8.51
CA ILE A 390 -16.03 17.56 8.86
C ILE A 390 -16.97 17.89 10.01
N LYS A 391 -16.48 18.60 11.04
CA LYS A 391 -17.34 19.02 12.15
C LYS A 391 -18.48 19.92 11.65
N ALA A 392 -18.17 20.86 10.74
CA ALA A 392 -19.18 21.75 10.17
C ALA A 392 -20.23 20.95 9.41
N MET A 393 -19.80 19.95 8.64
CA MET A 393 -20.74 19.06 7.93
C MET A 393 -21.65 18.34 8.92
N PHE A 394 -21.08 17.78 10.00
CA PHE A 394 -21.87 17.07 11.01
C PHE A 394 -22.88 17.99 11.68
N ARG A 395 -22.48 19.24 12.00
CA ARG A 395 -23.42 20.21 12.59
C ARG A 395 -24.55 20.56 11.62
N ALA A 396 -24.22 20.78 10.36
CA ALA A 396 -25.23 21.09 9.35
C ALA A 396 -26.25 19.96 9.19
N ASP A 397 -25.80 18.73 9.41
CA ASP A 397 -26.68 17.55 9.35
C ASP A 397 -27.33 17.20 10.68
N GLY A 398 -27.14 18.03 11.70
CA GLY A 398 -27.79 17.84 12.99
C GLY A 398 -27.16 16.81 13.90
N LEU A 399 -25.90 16.42 13.63
CA LEU A 399 -25.25 15.34 14.38
C LEU A 399 -24.41 15.85 15.54
N LEU A 400 -24.13 17.16 15.60
CA LEU A 400 -23.41 17.81 16.68
C LEU A 400 -24.19 19.01 17.17
N SER A 401 -24.14 19.29 18.46
CA SER A 401 -24.77 20.47 19.03
C SER A 401 -24.17 21.74 18.44
N PRO A 402 -24.97 22.80 18.20
CA PRO A 402 -24.41 24.06 17.74
C PRO A 402 -23.39 24.59 18.74
N GLN A 403 -22.30 25.16 18.22
CA GLN A 403 -21.35 25.85 19.08
C GLN A 403 -22.07 27.00 19.78
N ARG A 404 -22.03 27.02 21.11
CA ARG A 404 -22.47 28.20 21.83
C ARG A 404 -21.53 29.33 21.45
N LYS A 405 -22.07 30.38 20.88
CA LYS A 405 -21.34 31.63 20.76
C LYS A 405 -21.05 32.08 22.19
N VAL A 406 -19.79 32.15 22.52
CA VAL A 406 -19.39 32.85 23.74
C VAL A 406 -19.60 34.32 23.41
N ASP A 407 -20.73 34.85 23.84
CA ASP A 407 -20.90 36.28 23.79
C ASP A 407 -19.80 36.87 24.69
N SER A 408 -18.83 37.51 24.07
CA SER A 408 -17.89 38.33 24.80
C SER A 408 -18.69 39.52 25.33
N LEU A 409 -19.18 39.37 26.55
CA LEU A 409 -19.59 40.51 27.29
C LEU A 409 -18.30 41.20 27.73
N ALA A 410 -17.88 42.16 26.92
CA ALA A 410 -16.90 43.10 27.34
C ALA A 410 -17.60 44.05 28.33
N GLU A 411 -17.14 44.09 29.57
CA GLU A 411 -17.20 45.26 30.41
C GLU A 411 -15.78 45.72 30.71
#